data_8883ce3246e655cf6f08127dc0215310
#
_entry.id   8883ce3246e655cf6f08127dc0215310
#
_cell.length_a   1.000
_cell.length_b   1.000
_cell.length_c   1.000
_cell.angle_alpha   90.00
_cell.angle_beta   90.00
_cell.angle_gamma   90.00
#
_symmetry.space_group_name_H-M   'P 1'
#
loop_
_entity.id
_entity.type
_entity.pdbx_description
1 polymer ?
#
loop_
_entity_poly.entity_id
_entity_poly.type
_entity_poly.pdbx_seq_one_letter_code
_entity_poly.pdbx_strand_id
1 'polypeptide(L)'
;GDPFAELGIEDYNIIVADITTMTKEALAGLDLDVKSVVKCKNMFALGMCLFMFNKPLEHAVEYINNKFGKRNPVVAEANVLALKAGHNYAHNTHAFANTYDVQPADLPKGRYRSINGNQATAWGFIAASEKSGRPLYCGSYPITPATVILEELAKRKDLGVKTVQCEDEIAGICTTIGASYAGHFAVTTTSGPGLSLKSEAMGLAVMTELPIVVVDVQRGGPSTGLPTKTEQGDLLQALWGRNGECPMIVIAASTPSDCFHYAFMAGKLAMEHMTPVVLLSDGFIANGSQPWKIPSMKDYPEIHPPVIRELPEDEKTFLPYKRDGLRLARRWAFPGTPGLEHRIGGLEKDILKGSPSHNPQNHQRMVELRAEKVARVVDFIPEQEVLGDREGDLLVVGWGGTRGHLESAVKE
;
A
#
# COMPACT_ATOMS: atom_id res chain seq x y z
N GLY A 1 30.76 -31.98 -3.00
CA GLY A 1 31.26 -31.22 -1.85
C GLY A 1 30.26 -31.27 -0.69
N ASP A 2 30.71 -30.93 0.50
CA ASP A 2 29.81 -30.74 1.63
C ASP A 2 29.05 -29.39 1.45
N PRO A 3 27.72 -29.41 1.31
CA PRO A 3 26.96 -28.21 1.06
C PRO A 3 27.02 -27.21 2.24
N PHE A 4 27.33 -27.66 3.44
CA PHE A 4 27.43 -26.80 4.61
C PHE A 4 28.74 -26.02 4.62
N ALA A 5 29.82 -26.65 4.18
CA ALA A 5 31.12 -26.02 3.98
C ALA A 5 31.06 -24.97 2.84
N GLU A 6 30.37 -25.28 1.73
CA GLU A 6 30.18 -24.37 0.61
C GLU A 6 29.37 -23.10 1.00
N LEU A 7 28.49 -23.25 2.01
CA LEU A 7 27.68 -22.15 2.53
C LEU A 7 28.34 -21.41 3.72
N GLY A 8 29.46 -21.91 4.26
CA GLY A 8 30.14 -21.31 5.41
C GLY A 8 29.33 -21.34 6.70
N ILE A 9 28.52 -22.41 6.89
CA ILE A 9 27.63 -22.58 8.05
C ILE A 9 28.00 -23.79 8.93
N GLU A 10 29.22 -24.26 8.84
CA GLU A 10 29.73 -25.46 9.58
C GLU A 10 29.68 -25.26 11.10
N ASP A 11 29.84 -24.00 11.57
CA ASP A 11 29.80 -23.67 12.99
C ASP A 11 28.36 -23.57 13.55
N TYR A 12 27.34 -23.71 12.68
CA TYR A 12 25.94 -23.67 13.11
C TYR A 12 25.46 -25.04 13.59
N ASN A 13 24.47 -25.06 14.44
CA ASN A 13 23.83 -26.29 14.89
C ASN A 13 22.91 -26.84 13.78
N ILE A 14 23.46 -27.74 12.95
CA ILE A 14 22.82 -28.26 11.74
C ILE A 14 22.00 -29.50 12.07
N ILE A 15 20.71 -29.49 11.72
CA ILE A 15 19.81 -30.62 11.86
C ILE A 15 19.45 -31.13 10.45
N VAL A 16 19.94 -32.32 10.11
CA VAL A 16 19.60 -32.96 8.83
C VAL A 16 18.43 -33.91 9.03
N ALA A 17 17.33 -33.68 8.32
CA ALA A 17 16.13 -34.51 8.39
C ALA A 17 15.56 -34.77 6.98
N ASP A 18 15.33 -36.05 6.64
CA ASP A 18 14.65 -36.42 5.39
C ASP A 18 13.14 -36.20 5.51
N ILE A 19 12.76 -34.91 5.52
CA ILE A 19 11.37 -34.48 5.69
C ILE A 19 10.46 -35.09 4.61
N THR A 20 10.97 -35.28 3.39
CA THR A 20 10.17 -35.83 2.29
C THR A 20 9.77 -37.26 2.52
N THR A 21 10.72 -38.12 2.89
CA THR A 21 10.47 -39.54 3.18
C THR A 21 9.59 -39.68 4.41
N MET A 22 9.92 -39.00 5.50
CA MET A 22 9.11 -39.03 6.73
C MET A 22 7.67 -38.55 6.52
N THR A 23 7.46 -37.53 5.64
CA THR A 23 6.09 -37.10 5.30
C THR A 23 5.35 -38.21 4.54
N LYS A 24 6.00 -38.89 3.59
CA LYS A 24 5.38 -40.05 2.87
C LYS A 24 5.00 -41.18 3.83
N GLU A 25 5.87 -41.52 4.74
CA GLU A 25 5.61 -42.54 5.75
C GLU A 25 4.44 -42.18 6.68
N ALA A 26 4.41 -40.93 7.16
CA ALA A 26 3.36 -40.44 8.04
C ALA A 26 1.98 -40.42 7.35
N LEU A 27 1.94 -40.35 6.02
CA LEU A 27 0.70 -40.24 5.22
C LEU A 27 0.39 -41.55 4.44
N ALA A 28 1.13 -42.63 4.64
CA ALA A 28 1.00 -43.88 3.89
C ALA A 28 -0.40 -44.53 4.00
N GLY A 29 -1.15 -44.21 5.06
CA GLY A 29 -2.51 -44.73 5.28
C GLY A 29 -3.62 -43.95 4.59
N LEU A 30 -3.30 -42.81 3.91
CA LEU A 30 -4.29 -41.97 3.21
C LEU A 30 -4.30 -42.23 1.71
N ASP A 31 -5.50 -42.24 1.13
CA ASP A 31 -5.69 -42.35 -0.32
C ASP A 31 -5.39 -40.99 -1.01
N LEU A 32 -4.09 -40.72 -1.19
CA LEU A 32 -3.58 -39.51 -1.84
C LEU A 32 -2.48 -39.86 -2.86
N ASP A 33 -2.51 -39.10 -3.98
CA ASP A 33 -1.43 -39.21 -4.97
C ASP A 33 -0.11 -38.67 -4.41
N VAL A 34 1.01 -39.19 -4.94
CA VAL A 34 2.37 -38.85 -4.48
C VAL A 34 2.66 -37.36 -4.50
N LYS A 35 2.10 -36.62 -5.48
CA LYS A 35 2.31 -35.18 -5.60
C LYS A 35 1.60 -34.41 -4.48
N SER A 36 0.41 -34.85 -4.11
CA SER A 36 -0.36 -34.28 -2.99
C SER A 36 0.32 -34.56 -1.65
N VAL A 37 0.83 -35.78 -1.44
CA VAL A 37 1.61 -36.16 -0.25
C VAL A 37 2.85 -35.26 -0.11
N VAL A 38 3.65 -35.09 -1.17
CA VAL A 38 4.87 -34.26 -1.13
C VAL A 38 4.56 -32.80 -0.83
N LYS A 39 3.40 -32.27 -1.21
CA LYS A 39 3.00 -30.90 -0.85
C LYS A 39 2.81 -30.69 0.66
N CYS A 40 2.54 -31.75 1.41
CA CYS A 40 2.36 -31.66 2.86
C CYS A 40 3.69 -31.54 3.64
N LYS A 41 4.85 -31.71 3.00
CA LYS A 41 6.17 -31.65 3.67
C LYS A 41 6.42 -30.35 4.44
N ASN A 42 5.87 -29.24 3.98
CA ASN A 42 6.00 -27.96 4.68
C ASN A 42 5.28 -27.96 6.04
N MET A 43 4.22 -28.76 6.18
CA MET A 43 3.55 -28.91 7.48
C MET A 43 4.37 -29.76 8.43
N PHE A 44 5.12 -30.76 7.92
CA PHE A 44 6.08 -31.51 8.72
C PHE A 44 7.18 -30.58 9.28
N ALA A 45 7.78 -29.75 8.41
CA ALA A 45 8.78 -28.77 8.83
C ALA A 45 8.20 -27.76 9.83
N LEU A 46 6.97 -27.28 9.61
CA LEU A 46 6.27 -26.39 10.55
C LEU A 46 6.09 -27.06 11.91
N GLY A 47 5.74 -28.35 11.95
CA GLY A 47 5.63 -29.12 13.19
C GLY A 47 6.94 -29.14 13.98
N MET A 48 8.07 -29.36 13.31
CA MET A 48 9.40 -29.30 13.94
C MET A 48 9.68 -27.89 14.50
N CYS A 49 9.37 -26.83 13.74
CA CYS A 49 9.55 -25.46 14.19
C CYS A 49 8.67 -25.12 15.41
N LEU A 50 7.40 -25.56 15.43
CA LEU A 50 6.51 -25.34 16.56
C LEU A 50 7.03 -26.02 17.84
N PHE A 51 7.62 -27.21 17.72
CA PHE A 51 8.31 -27.85 18.85
C PHE A 51 9.52 -27.02 19.30
N MET A 52 10.39 -26.63 18.38
CA MET A 52 11.59 -25.84 18.68
C MET A 52 11.29 -24.56 19.43
N PHE A 53 10.21 -23.86 19.05
CA PHE A 53 9.78 -22.60 19.67
C PHE A 53 8.71 -22.76 20.77
N ASN A 54 8.51 -23.97 21.26
CA ASN A 54 7.54 -24.27 22.33
C ASN A 54 6.14 -23.67 22.06
N LYS A 55 5.66 -23.81 20.81
CA LYS A 55 4.37 -23.29 20.38
C LYS A 55 3.33 -24.40 20.24
N PRO A 56 2.07 -24.14 20.70
CA PRO A 56 0.99 -25.12 20.62
C PRO A 56 0.59 -25.40 19.16
N LEU A 57 0.16 -26.64 18.88
CA LEU A 57 -0.27 -27.06 17.55
C LEU A 57 -1.68 -26.60 17.19
N GLU A 58 -2.50 -26.26 18.17
CA GLU A 58 -3.95 -26.02 18.04
C GLU A 58 -4.27 -24.95 17.01
N HIS A 59 -3.55 -23.84 17.02
CA HIS A 59 -3.76 -22.74 16.06
C HIS A 59 -3.46 -23.16 14.63
N ALA A 60 -2.39 -23.95 14.43
CA ALA A 60 -2.04 -24.46 13.10
C ALA A 60 -3.07 -25.49 12.60
N VAL A 61 -3.55 -26.35 13.49
CA VAL A 61 -4.61 -27.32 13.20
C VAL A 61 -5.92 -26.61 12.84
N GLU A 62 -6.31 -25.62 13.61
CA GLU A 62 -7.51 -24.80 13.32
C GLU A 62 -7.41 -24.10 11.97
N TYR A 63 -6.26 -23.49 11.68
CA TYR A 63 -6.01 -22.85 10.37
C TYR A 63 -6.13 -23.84 9.21
N ILE A 64 -5.52 -25.02 9.33
CA ILE A 64 -5.58 -26.07 8.31
C ILE A 64 -7.03 -26.50 8.06
N ASN A 65 -7.79 -26.75 9.13
CA ASN A 65 -9.19 -27.18 9.06
C ASN A 65 -10.09 -26.07 8.44
N ASN A 66 -9.89 -24.83 8.81
CA ASN A 66 -10.65 -23.72 8.25
C ASN A 66 -10.35 -23.50 6.76
N LYS A 67 -9.09 -23.69 6.34
CA LYS A 67 -8.66 -23.46 4.96
C LYS A 67 -9.04 -24.60 4.02
N PHE A 68 -8.88 -25.82 4.43
CA PHE A 68 -9.02 -27.00 3.57
C PHE A 68 -10.21 -27.89 3.92
N GLY A 69 -10.65 -27.92 5.18
CA GLY A 69 -11.61 -28.90 5.69
C GLY A 69 -12.94 -28.95 4.93
N LYS A 70 -13.49 -27.80 4.53
CA LYS A 70 -14.75 -27.73 3.76
C LYS A 70 -14.60 -28.15 2.30
N ARG A 71 -13.45 -27.92 1.69
CA ARG A 71 -13.22 -28.17 0.24
C ARG A 71 -12.60 -29.54 -0.01
N ASN A 72 -11.69 -29.96 0.83
CA ASN A 72 -10.98 -31.23 0.69
C ASN A 72 -10.58 -31.76 2.08
N PRO A 73 -11.47 -32.49 2.76
CA PRO A 73 -11.21 -33.04 4.10
C PRO A 73 -9.97 -33.92 4.18
N VAL A 74 -9.70 -34.74 3.16
CA VAL A 74 -8.54 -35.63 3.10
C VAL A 74 -7.22 -34.84 3.08
N VAL A 75 -7.19 -33.72 2.35
CA VAL A 75 -6.01 -32.83 2.33
C VAL A 75 -5.86 -32.12 3.67
N ALA A 76 -6.95 -31.73 4.33
CA ALA A 76 -6.87 -31.17 5.68
C ALA A 76 -6.27 -32.17 6.65
N GLU A 77 -6.78 -33.39 6.67
CA GLU A 77 -6.29 -34.49 7.50
C GLU A 77 -4.81 -34.78 7.26
N ALA A 78 -4.39 -34.88 5.98
CA ALA A 78 -2.99 -35.10 5.61
C ALA A 78 -2.06 -33.99 6.14
N ASN A 79 -2.46 -32.73 6.01
CA ASN A 79 -1.65 -31.62 6.54
C ASN A 79 -1.56 -31.64 8.07
N VAL A 80 -2.64 -32.01 8.78
CA VAL A 80 -2.65 -32.15 10.25
C VAL A 80 -1.77 -33.31 10.69
N LEU A 81 -1.84 -34.46 9.99
CA LEU A 81 -0.98 -35.61 10.28
C LEU A 81 0.49 -35.29 10.04
N ALA A 82 0.83 -34.64 8.91
CA ALA A 82 2.19 -34.23 8.63
C ALA A 82 2.72 -33.22 9.69
N LEU A 83 1.91 -32.28 10.12
CA LEU A 83 2.24 -31.32 11.19
C LEU A 83 2.57 -32.05 12.51
N LYS A 84 1.69 -32.95 12.93
CA LYS A 84 1.89 -33.74 14.15
C LYS A 84 3.12 -34.66 14.05
N ALA A 85 3.33 -35.29 12.90
CA ALA A 85 4.49 -36.14 12.67
C ALA A 85 5.80 -35.35 12.79
N GLY A 86 5.88 -34.14 12.22
CA GLY A 86 7.06 -33.28 12.37
C GLY A 86 7.32 -32.86 13.81
N HIS A 87 6.29 -32.48 14.54
CA HIS A 87 6.39 -32.15 15.97
C HIS A 87 6.88 -33.33 16.79
N ASN A 88 6.28 -34.51 16.58
CA ASN A 88 6.66 -35.73 17.27
C ASN A 88 8.09 -36.21 16.91
N TYR A 89 8.49 -36.04 15.64
CA TYR A 89 9.87 -36.33 15.23
C TYR A 89 10.85 -35.47 16.02
N ALA A 90 10.64 -34.16 16.07
CA ALA A 90 11.51 -33.26 16.81
C ALA A 90 11.60 -33.60 18.31
N HIS A 91 10.47 -33.97 18.92
CA HIS A 91 10.40 -34.38 20.31
C HIS A 91 11.14 -35.72 20.57
N ASN A 92 10.85 -36.75 19.76
CA ASN A 92 11.30 -38.11 20.04
C ASN A 92 12.78 -38.37 19.68
N THR A 93 13.29 -37.64 18.68
CA THR A 93 14.70 -37.78 18.23
C THR A 93 15.64 -36.85 18.98
N HIS A 94 15.12 -35.99 19.86
CA HIS A 94 15.93 -34.94 20.50
C HIS A 94 16.74 -34.12 19.47
N ALA A 95 16.12 -33.90 18.30
CA ALA A 95 16.75 -33.23 17.17
C ALA A 95 17.28 -31.83 17.52
N PHE A 96 16.68 -31.19 18.51
CA PHE A 96 17.09 -29.86 18.99
C PHE A 96 17.78 -29.98 20.35
N ALA A 97 19.02 -29.45 20.43
CA ALA A 97 19.75 -29.37 21.69
C ALA A 97 19.01 -28.48 22.72
N ASN A 98 18.33 -27.45 22.25
CA ASN A 98 17.55 -26.49 23.05
C ASN A 98 16.23 -26.15 22.37
N THR A 99 15.24 -25.85 23.18
CA THR A 99 14.00 -25.18 22.73
C THR A 99 14.05 -23.71 23.10
N TYR A 100 13.34 -22.89 22.34
CA TYR A 100 13.31 -21.44 22.54
C TYR A 100 11.93 -21.00 23.01
N ASP A 101 11.90 -20.14 24.00
CA ASP A 101 10.66 -19.56 24.51
C ASP A 101 10.59 -18.07 24.14
N VAL A 102 9.83 -17.76 23.10
CA VAL A 102 9.64 -16.38 22.64
C VAL A 102 8.60 -15.72 23.53
N GLN A 103 9.07 -14.81 24.37
CA GLN A 103 8.22 -14.05 25.27
C GLN A 103 7.28 -13.11 24.49
N PRO A 104 6.08 -12.77 25.02
CA PRO A 104 5.23 -11.76 24.47
C PRO A 104 5.97 -10.43 24.32
N ALA A 105 5.77 -9.74 23.18
CA ALA A 105 6.33 -8.41 23.00
C ALA A 105 5.65 -7.41 23.95
N ASP A 106 6.40 -6.45 24.48
CA ASP A 106 5.88 -5.33 25.26
C ASP A 106 5.24 -4.31 24.31
N LEU A 107 3.98 -4.53 24.00
CA LEU A 107 3.20 -3.69 23.10
C LEU A 107 2.11 -2.93 23.89
N PRO A 108 1.80 -1.68 23.49
CA PRO A 108 0.69 -0.92 24.10
C PRO A 108 -0.61 -1.70 24.08
N LYS A 109 -1.38 -1.66 25.16
CA LYS A 109 -2.68 -2.37 25.25
C LYS A 109 -3.59 -2.02 24.09
N GLY A 110 -4.26 -3.02 23.51
CA GLY A 110 -5.18 -2.84 22.39
C GLY A 110 -5.52 -4.13 21.65
N ARG A 111 -6.30 -3.99 20.59
CA ARG A 111 -6.58 -5.10 19.66
C ARG A 111 -5.57 -5.05 18.54
N TYR A 112 -4.95 -6.18 18.28
CA TYR A 112 -3.92 -6.32 17.24
C TYR A 112 -4.33 -7.35 16.19
N ARG A 113 -3.81 -7.14 15.00
CA ARG A 113 -3.75 -8.18 13.96
C ARG A 113 -2.41 -8.08 13.24
N SER A 114 -2.00 -9.17 12.59
CA SER A 114 -0.93 -9.10 11.60
C SER A 114 -1.48 -8.44 10.34
N ILE A 115 -0.75 -7.47 9.79
CA ILE A 115 -1.12 -6.78 8.55
C ILE A 115 0.13 -6.59 7.67
N ASN A 116 -0.01 -6.73 6.37
CA ASN A 116 1.01 -6.32 5.42
C ASN A 116 0.71 -4.93 4.85
N GLY A 117 1.73 -4.29 4.26
CA GLY A 117 1.59 -2.91 3.81
C GLY A 117 0.55 -2.72 2.71
N ASN A 118 0.41 -3.66 1.78
CA ASN A 118 -0.62 -3.59 0.74
C ASN A 118 -2.04 -3.62 1.32
N GLN A 119 -2.29 -4.50 2.30
CA GLN A 119 -3.58 -4.54 2.99
C GLN A 119 -3.83 -3.25 3.78
N ALA A 120 -2.80 -2.76 4.47
CA ALA A 120 -2.87 -1.53 5.23
C ALA A 120 -3.21 -0.34 4.34
N THR A 121 -2.57 -0.24 3.16
CA THR A 121 -2.86 0.79 2.15
C THR A 121 -4.32 0.73 1.69
N ALA A 122 -4.81 -0.45 1.33
CA ALA A 122 -6.20 -0.63 0.91
C ALA A 122 -7.20 -0.19 2.00
N TRP A 123 -6.93 -0.53 3.25
CA TRP A 123 -7.79 -0.18 4.38
C TRP A 123 -7.70 1.31 4.75
N GLY A 124 -6.53 1.93 4.57
CA GLY A 124 -6.38 3.39 4.72
C GLY A 124 -7.23 4.16 3.71
N PHE A 125 -7.32 3.70 2.46
CA PHE A 125 -8.21 4.28 1.46
C PHE A 125 -9.69 4.10 1.79
N ILE A 126 -10.09 2.93 2.30
CA ILE A 126 -11.47 2.71 2.76
C ILE A 126 -11.81 3.68 3.88
N ALA A 127 -10.90 3.86 4.84
CA ALA A 127 -11.07 4.82 5.94
C ALA A 127 -11.19 6.27 5.43
N ALA A 128 -10.37 6.68 4.45
CA ALA A 128 -10.46 8.00 3.84
C ALA A 128 -11.77 8.20 3.06
N SER A 129 -12.25 7.16 2.37
CA SER A 129 -13.56 7.16 1.70
C SER A 129 -14.70 7.38 2.70
N GLU A 130 -14.69 6.66 3.82
CA GLU A 130 -15.68 6.81 4.89
C GLU A 130 -15.66 8.23 5.47
N LYS A 131 -14.48 8.73 5.83
CA LYS A 131 -14.30 10.06 6.45
C LYS A 131 -14.60 11.24 5.51
N SER A 132 -14.51 11.04 4.20
CA SER A 132 -14.85 12.07 3.21
C SER A 132 -16.29 11.98 2.72
N GLY A 133 -16.99 10.88 2.98
CA GLY A 133 -18.28 10.57 2.38
C GLY A 133 -18.22 10.43 0.85
N ARG A 134 -17.03 10.17 0.27
CA ARG A 134 -16.85 9.94 -1.17
C ARG A 134 -16.69 8.46 -1.47
N PRO A 135 -17.46 7.91 -2.42
CA PRO A 135 -17.33 6.51 -2.76
C PRO A 135 -15.94 6.23 -3.34
N LEU A 136 -15.30 5.16 -2.88
CA LEU A 136 -13.97 4.76 -3.32
C LEU A 136 -14.00 4.08 -4.69
N TYR A 137 -13.14 4.55 -5.59
CA TYR A 137 -12.90 3.94 -6.90
C TYR A 137 -11.41 3.59 -7.05
N CYS A 138 -11.11 2.39 -7.53
CA CYS A 138 -9.76 1.98 -7.88
C CYS A 138 -9.71 1.49 -9.33
N GLY A 139 -9.08 2.27 -10.23
CA GLY A 139 -8.79 1.87 -11.60
C GLY A 139 -7.32 1.48 -11.72
N SER A 140 -7.02 0.21 -12.03
CA SER A 140 -5.65 -0.25 -12.02
C SER A 140 -5.38 -1.38 -12.99
N TYR A 141 -4.11 -1.56 -13.34
CA TYR A 141 -3.59 -2.72 -14.05
C TYR A 141 -2.75 -3.57 -13.08
N PRO A 142 -2.92 -4.90 -13.09
CA PRO A 142 -2.18 -5.79 -12.18
C PRO A 142 -0.68 -5.77 -12.44
N ILE A 143 0.10 -5.44 -11.42
CA ILE A 143 1.56 -5.46 -11.45
C ILE A 143 2.13 -5.82 -10.08
N THR A 144 3.11 -6.73 -10.05
CA THR A 144 3.83 -7.08 -8.82
C THR A 144 4.73 -5.90 -8.39
N PRO A 145 4.70 -5.49 -7.08
CA PRO A 145 3.98 -6.10 -5.96
C PRO A 145 2.65 -5.40 -5.60
N ALA A 146 2.15 -4.47 -6.42
CA ALA A 146 1.00 -3.61 -6.13
C ALA A 146 -0.38 -4.30 -6.26
N THR A 147 -0.48 -5.42 -6.98
CA THR A 147 -1.75 -6.09 -7.31
C THR A 147 -2.59 -6.41 -6.08
N VAL A 148 -1.96 -6.73 -4.94
CA VAL A 148 -2.65 -7.10 -3.70
C VAL A 148 -3.55 -5.97 -3.19
N ILE A 149 -3.21 -4.69 -3.44
CA ILE A 149 -4.08 -3.55 -3.06
C ILE A 149 -5.40 -3.62 -3.84
N LEU A 150 -5.33 -3.82 -5.17
CA LEU A 150 -6.52 -3.96 -6.01
C LEU A 150 -7.37 -5.16 -5.58
N GLU A 151 -6.75 -6.31 -5.31
CA GLU A 151 -7.42 -7.53 -4.86
C GLU A 151 -8.12 -7.34 -3.50
N GLU A 152 -7.47 -6.64 -2.56
CA GLU A 152 -8.04 -6.36 -1.25
C GLU A 152 -9.24 -5.42 -1.36
N LEU A 153 -9.15 -4.37 -2.18
CA LEU A 153 -10.25 -3.45 -2.46
C LEU A 153 -11.42 -4.16 -3.17
N ALA A 154 -11.13 -5.07 -4.11
CA ALA A 154 -12.15 -5.82 -4.85
C ALA A 154 -13.01 -6.73 -3.95
N LYS A 155 -12.49 -7.14 -2.80
CA LYS A 155 -13.24 -7.92 -1.79
C LYS A 155 -14.27 -7.08 -1.04
N ARG A 156 -14.17 -5.74 -1.08
CA ARG A 156 -14.93 -4.83 -0.23
C ARG A 156 -16.08 -4.14 -0.96
N LYS A 157 -16.78 -4.89 -1.83
CA LYS A 157 -18.03 -4.44 -2.48
C LYS A 157 -19.13 -4.14 -1.45
N ASP A 158 -19.10 -4.80 -0.30
CA ASP A 158 -19.96 -4.55 0.85
C ASP A 158 -19.86 -3.12 1.39
N LEU A 159 -18.72 -2.44 1.18
CA LEU A 159 -18.49 -1.04 1.55
C LEU A 159 -18.65 -0.06 0.37
N GLY A 160 -19.24 -0.50 -0.73
CA GLY A 160 -19.45 0.33 -1.92
C GLY A 160 -18.19 0.61 -2.74
N VAL A 161 -17.08 -0.10 -2.47
CA VAL A 161 -15.83 0.05 -3.23
C VAL A 161 -16.02 -0.43 -4.66
N LYS A 162 -15.65 0.42 -5.63
CA LYS A 162 -15.66 0.09 -7.06
C LYS A 162 -14.23 -0.14 -7.54
N THR A 163 -14.00 -1.30 -8.15
CA THR A 163 -12.70 -1.65 -8.73
C THR A 163 -12.84 -1.97 -10.20
N VAL A 164 -11.92 -1.46 -11.01
CA VAL A 164 -11.81 -1.76 -12.44
C VAL A 164 -10.40 -2.21 -12.74
N GLN A 165 -10.27 -3.42 -13.26
CA GLN A 165 -9.04 -3.90 -13.85
C GLN A 165 -9.00 -3.48 -15.32
N CYS A 166 -7.98 -2.72 -15.68
CA CYS A 166 -7.77 -2.21 -17.03
C CYS A 166 -6.76 -3.06 -17.79
N GLU A 167 -6.66 -2.83 -19.11
CA GLU A 167 -5.74 -3.52 -20.01
C GLU A 167 -4.29 -3.07 -19.86
N ASP A 168 -4.06 -1.83 -19.38
CA ASP A 168 -2.74 -1.26 -19.11
C ASP A 168 -2.79 -0.15 -18.04
N GLU A 169 -1.63 0.40 -17.71
CA GLU A 169 -1.46 1.46 -16.70
C GLU A 169 -2.06 2.79 -17.14
N ILE A 170 -2.05 3.10 -18.43
CA ILE A 170 -2.60 4.34 -19.00
C ILE A 170 -4.11 4.33 -18.85
N ALA A 171 -4.75 3.24 -19.27
CA ALA A 171 -6.19 3.05 -19.08
C ALA A 171 -6.56 3.10 -17.58
N GLY A 172 -5.75 2.48 -16.72
CA GLY A 172 -5.95 2.49 -15.26
C GLY A 172 -6.05 3.91 -14.69
N ILE A 173 -5.08 4.77 -14.98
CA ILE A 173 -5.11 6.15 -14.49
C ILE A 173 -6.17 7.02 -15.18
N CYS A 174 -6.43 6.82 -16.47
CA CYS A 174 -7.46 7.57 -17.19
C CYS A 174 -8.86 7.29 -16.63
N THR A 175 -9.19 6.03 -16.30
CA THR A 175 -10.45 5.71 -15.63
C THR A 175 -10.53 6.31 -14.23
N THR A 176 -9.39 6.38 -13.51
CA THR A 176 -9.27 7.00 -12.19
C THR A 176 -9.54 8.50 -12.26
N ILE A 177 -8.99 9.21 -13.24
CA ILE A 177 -9.25 10.64 -13.48
C ILE A 177 -10.75 10.86 -13.78
N GLY A 178 -11.34 10.02 -14.63
CA GLY A 178 -12.77 10.08 -14.94
C GLY A 178 -13.66 9.88 -13.71
N ALA A 179 -13.31 8.90 -12.86
CA ALA A 179 -14.03 8.65 -11.61
C ALA A 179 -13.89 9.81 -10.62
N SER A 180 -12.70 10.42 -10.52
CA SER A 180 -12.48 11.62 -9.72
C SER A 180 -13.33 12.79 -10.22
N TYR A 181 -13.38 13.02 -11.53
CA TYR A 181 -14.28 14.03 -12.10
C TYR A 181 -15.74 13.78 -11.74
N ALA A 182 -16.16 12.52 -11.70
CA ALA A 182 -17.51 12.10 -11.31
C ALA A 182 -17.77 12.13 -9.79
N GLY A 183 -16.84 12.62 -8.98
CA GLY A 183 -17.04 12.81 -7.53
C GLY A 183 -16.64 11.63 -6.65
N HIS A 184 -15.87 10.68 -7.15
CA HIS A 184 -15.31 9.58 -6.37
C HIS A 184 -13.98 9.98 -5.73
N PHE A 185 -13.70 9.44 -4.55
CA PHE A 185 -12.32 9.31 -4.10
C PHE A 185 -11.65 8.23 -4.96
N ALA A 186 -10.74 8.65 -5.84
CA ALA A 186 -10.21 7.80 -6.89
C ALA A 186 -8.72 7.50 -6.71
N VAL A 187 -8.37 6.22 -6.79
CA VAL A 187 -7.00 5.74 -6.60
C VAL A 187 -6.57 4.82 -7.75
N THR A 188 -5.28 4.80 -8.06
CA THR A 188 -4.66 3.82 -8.96
C THR A 188 -3.38 3.29 -8.33
N THR A 189 -3.06 2.03 -8.60
CA THR A 189 -1.89 1.37 -8.02
C THR A 189 -0.95 0.90 -9.12
N THR A 190 0.35 0.98 -8.88
CA THR A 190 1.37 0.59 -9.85
C THR A 190 2.71 0.30 -9.18
N SER A 191 3.74 0.12 -9.97
CA SER A 191 5.15 0.04 -9.64
C SER A 191 5.93 0.91 -10.65
N GLY A 192 7.22 1.09 -10.48
CA GLY A 192 8.06 2.01 -11.27
C GLY A 192 7.80 2.07 -12.78
N PRO A 193 7.76 0.94 -13.52
CA PRO A 193 7.47 0.99 -14.95
C PRO A 193 6.08 1.56 -15.27
N GLY A 194 5.08 1.27 -14.45
CA GLY A 194 3.76 1.83 -14.63
C GLY A 194 3.65 3.30 -14.19
N LEU A 195 4.45 3.75 -13.21
CA LEU A 195 4.57 5.17 -12.88
C LEU A 195 5.08 5.96 -14.09
N SER A 196 6.05 5.43 -14.82
CA SER A 196 6.54 6.00 -16.09
C SER A 196 5.44 6.15 -17.14
N LEU A 197 4.62 5.10 -17.32
CA LEU A 197 3.51 5.11 -18.28
C LEU A 197 2.38 6.07 -17.89
N LYS A 198 2.22 6.36 -16.60
CA LYS A 198 1.20 7.26 -16.06
C LYS A 198 1.62 8.74 -16.08
N SER A 199 2.85 9.08 -16.47
CA SER A 199 3.43 10.43 -16.32
C SER A 199 2.58 11.54 -16.95
N GLU A 200 2.11 11.36 -18.20
CA GLU A 200 1.26 12.36 -18.87
C GLU A 200 -0.09 12.52 -18.17
N ALA A 201 -0.73 11.42 -17.82
CA ALA A 201 -2.04 11.46 -17.16
C ALA A 201 -1.96 12.06 -15.74
N MET A 202 -0.84 11.89 -15.03
CA MET A 202 -0.58 12.62 -13.77
C MET A 202 -0.51 14.13 -14.03
N GLY A 203 0.16 14.56 -15.11
CA GLY A 203 0.16 15.95 -15.56
C GLY A 203 -1.25 16.46 -15.88
N LEU A 204 -2.08 15.67 -16.55
CA LEU A 204 -3.48 16.00 -16.79
C LEU A 204 -4.25 16.19 -15.48
N ALA A 205 -4.04 15.32 -14.48
CA ALA A 205 -4.69 15.44 -13.18
C ALA A 205 -4.29 16.75 -12.44
N VAL A 206 -3.02 17.15 -12.53
CA VAL A 206 -2.53 18.44 -12.01
C VAL A 206 -3.19 19.60 -12.75
N MET A 207 -3.24 19.57 -14.09
CA MET A 207 -3.83 20.63 -14.91
C MET A 207 -5.34 20.77 -14.71
N THR A 208 -6.04 19.67 -14.49
CA THR A 208 -7.48 19.67 -14.23
C THR A 208 -7.83 19.89 -12.75
N GLU A 209 -6.82 19.88 -11.88
CA GLU A 209 -6.96 19.96 -10.42
C GLU A 209 -7.98 18.92 -9.91
N LEU A 210 -7.76 17.65 -10.27
CA LEU A 210 -8.57 16.52 -9.82
C LEU A 210 -7.86 15.72 -8.74
N PRO A 211 -8.57 15.40 -7.65
CA PRO A 211 -7.99 14.61 -6.55
C PRO A 211 -7.89 13.14 -6.93
N ILE A 212 -6.68 12.65 -7.13
CA ILE A 212 -6.39 11.23 -7.29
C ILE A 212 -5.22 10.84 -6.41
N VAL A 213 -5.14 9.57 -6.02
CA VAL A 213 -3.94 9.01 -5.40
C VAL A 213 -3.33 7.97 -6.33
N VAL A 214 -2.04 8.13 -6.60
CA VAL A 214 -1.23 7.15 -7.34
C VAL A 214 -0.34 6.44 -6.33
N VAL A 215 -0.55 5.15 -6.13
CA VAL A 215 0.33 4.33 -5.28
C VAL A 215 1.41 3.72 -6.15
N ASP A 216 2.65 4.00 -5.83
CA ASP A 216 3.81 3.36 -6.41
C ASP A 216 4.47 2.42 -5.40
N VAL A 217 4.28 1.12 -5.62
CA VAL A 217 4.96 0.09 -4.84
C VAL A 217 6.24 -0.27 -5.57
N GLN A 218 7.33 0.39 -5.17
CA GLN A 218 8.61 0.37 -5.86
C GLN A 218 9.24 -1.03 -5.90
N ARG A 219 9.90 -1.33 -7.00
CA ARG A 219 10.66 -2.57 -7.24
C ARG A 219 11.91 -2.30 -8.06
N GLY A 220 12.84 -3.24 -8.09
CA GLY A 220 14.08 -3.13 -8.87
C GLY A 220 13.81 -2.85 -10.35
N GLY A 221 14.40 -1.75 -10.85
CA GLY A 221 14.39 -1.31 -12.25
C GLY A 221 15.65 -1.74 -13.00
N PRO A 222 15.91 -1.17 -14.18
CA PRO A 222 15.02 -0.38 -15.04
C PRO A 222 14.00 -1.23 -15.82
N SER A 223 13.06 -0.58 -16.53
CA SER A 223 11.98 -1.23 -17.28
C SER A 223 11.15 -2.16 -16.39
N THR A 224 10.82 -3.37 -16.84
CA THR A 224 10.11 -4.38 -16.02
C THR A 224 10.96 -4.91 -14.89
N GLY A 225 12.26 -4.77 -14.95
CA GLY A 225 13.24 -4.99 -13.91
C GLY A 225 13.13 -6.31 -13.15
N LEU A 226 13.14 -6.23 -11.83
CA LEU A 226 13.12 -7.35 -10.90
C LEU A 226 11.82 -7.29 -10.05
N PRO A 227 10.72 -7.90 -10.51
CA PRO A 227 9.38 -7.72 -9.91
C PRO A 227 9.27 -8.05 -8.42
N THR A 228 10.13 -8.92 -7.90
CA THR A 228 10.10 -9.39 -6.50
C THR A 228 11.25 -8.82 -5.66
N LYS A 229 12.04 -7.91 -6.20
CA LYS A 229 13.16 -7.29 -5.50
C LYS A 229 12.83 -5.85 -5.13
N THR A 230 13.09 -5.51 -3.87
CA THR A 230 12.87 -4.17 -3.32
C THR A 230 13.91 -3.20 -3.84
N GLU A 231 13.45 -2.01 -4.21
CA GLU A 231 14.26 -0.85 -4.53
C GLU A 231 13.48 0.43 -4.19
N GLN A 232 14.15 1.56 -4.01
CA GLN A 232 13.55 2.88 -3.79
C GLN A 232 14.06 3.89 -4.83
N GLY A 233 14.07 3.50 -6.12
CA GLY A 233 14.62 4.29 -7.23
C GLY A 233 13.68 5.37 -7.79
N ASP A 234 12.38 5.37 -7.42
CA ASP A 234 11.36 6.13 -8.14
C ASP A 234 11.08 7.54 -7.56
N LEU A 235 11.75 7.94 -6.47
CA LEU A 235 11.50 9.23 -5.80
C LEU A 235 11.64 10.43 -6.75
N LEU A 236 12.74 10.51 -7.49
CA LEU A 236 12.97 11.64 -8.41
C LEU A 236 11.99 11.63 -9.58
N GLN A 237 11.58 10.47 -10.05
CA GLN A 237 10.52 10.32 -11.04
C GLN A 237 9.17 10.79 -10.48
N ALA A 238 8.82 10.42 -9.26
CA ALA A 238 7.62 10.87 -8.58
C ALA A 238 7.59 12.38 -8.37
N LEU A 239 8.72 13.00 -8.07
CA LEU A 239 8.84 14.44 -7.86
C LEU A 239 8.89 15.23 -9.19
N TRP A 240 9.68 14.76 -10.19
CA TRP A 240 10.07 15.56 -11.34
C TRP A 240 9.84 14.89 -12.71
N GLY A 241 9.45 13.62 -12.74
CA GLY A 241 9.37 12.80 -13.95
C GLY A 241 8.19 13.08 -14.88
N ARG A 242 7.79 14.35 -15.04
CA ARG A 242 6.69 14.78 -15.93
C ARG A 242 7.16 15.93 -16.81
N ASN A 243 6.42 16.16 -17.90
CA ASN A 243 6.68 17.32 -18.77
C ASN A 243 6.16 18.63 -18.13
N GLY A 244 6.91 19.71 -18.27
CA GLY A 244 6.57 21.05 -17.77
C GLY A 244 6.59 21.19 -16.25
N GLU A 245 6.13 22.34 -15.76
CA GLU A 245 5.96 22.62 -14.32
C GLU A 245 4.76 21.85 -13.76
N CYS A 246 5.04 20.71 -13.20
CA CYS A 246 4.03 19.80 -12.67
C CYS A 246 4.35 19.39 -11.22
N PRO A 247 4.21 20.31 -10.26
CA PRO A 247 4.48 20.05 -8.86
C PRO A 247 3.53 18.99 -8.31
N MET A 248 4.06 18.11 -7.44
CA MET A 248 3.34 16.95 -6.94
C MET A 248 3.55 16.80 -5.43
N ILE A 249 2.50 16.42 -4.73
CA ILE A 249 2.62 15.95 -3.35
C ILE A 249 3.11 14.50 -3.40
N VAL A 250 4.24 14.22 -2.74
CA VAL A 250 4.81 12.88 -2.64
C VAL A 250 4.95 12.51 -1.17
N ILE A 251 4.38 11.38 -0.79
CA ILE A 251 4.42 10.84 0.57
C ILE A 251 5.04 9.44 0.50
N ALA A 252 5.85 9.06 1.48
CA ALA A 252 6.42 7.73 1.57
C ALA A 252 6.04 7.06 2.90
N ALA A 253 5.54 5.83 2.82
CA ALA A 253 5.37 4.96 3.99
C ALA A 253 6.71 4.35 4.39
N SER A 254 6.91 4.07 5.67
CA SER A 254 8.16 3.52 6.21
C SER A 254 8.03 2.15 6.86
N THR A 255 6.81 1.74 7.21
CA THR A 255 6.52 0.42 7.80
C THR A 255 5.23 -0.17 7.22
N PRO A 256 5.03 -1.51 7.30
CA PRO A 256 3.78 -2.11 6.85
C PRO A 256 2.52 -1.53 7.51
N SER A 257 2.57 -1.21 8.79
CA SER A 257 1.38 -0.69 9.50
C SER A 257 1.11 0.79 9.23
N ASP A 258 2.15 1.61 9.02
CA ASP A 258 1.95 3.02 8.74
C ASP A 258 1.46 3.30 7.32
N CYS A 259 1.52 2.30 6.41
CA CYS A 259 0.84 2.35 5.12
C CYS A 259 -0.65 2.69 5.26
N PHE A 260 -1.32 2.27 6.34
CA PHE A 260 -2.70 2.66 6.63
C PHE A 260 -2.83 4.17 6.82
N HIS A 261 -1.98 4.72 7.69
CA HIS A 261 -2.00 6.15 8.00
C HIS A 261 -1.66 7.01 6.79
N TYR A 262 -0.61 6.64 6.05
CA TYR A 262 -0.19 7.42 4.89
C TYR A 262 -1.13 7.28 3.70
N ALA A 263 -1.82 6.16 3.53
CA ALA A 263 -2.90 6.03 2.54
C ALA A 263 -4.09 6.93 2.90
N PHE A 264 -4.48 6.98 4.18
CA PHE A 264 -5.49 7.92 4.66
C PHE A 264 -5.07 9.38 4.42
N MET A 265 -3.84 9.73 4.80
CA MET A 265 -3.28 11.08 4.63
C MET A 265 -3.21 11.48 3.14
N ALA A 266 -2.78 10.57 2.26
CA ALA A 266 -2.74 10.81 0.82
C ALA A 266 -4.14 11.13 0.26
N GLY A 267 -5.15 10.35 0.68
CA GLY A 267 -6.55 10.62 0.32
C GLY A 267 -7.05 11.96 0.84
N LYS A 268 -6.75 12.28 2.11
CA LYS A 268 -7.12 13.57 2.73
C LYS A 268 -6.50 14.74 1.96
N LEU A 269 -5.19 14.71 1.75
CA LEU A 269 -4.49 15.79 1.06
C LEU A 269 -4.96 15.94 -0.39
N ALA A 270 -5.16 14.83 -1.12
CA ALA A 270 -5.67 14.89 -2.48
C ALA A 270 -7.03 15.60 -2.54
N MET A 271 -7.99 15.15 -1.72
CA MET A 271 -9.37 15.64 -1.77
C MET A 271 -9.51 17.07 -1.24
N GLU A 272 -8.79 17.43 -0.17
CA GLU A 272 -8.90 18.78 0.40
C GLU A 272 -8.13 19.84 -0.38
N HIS A 273 -7.06 19.47 -1.10
CA HIS A 273 -6.27 20.39 -1.93
C HIS A 273 -6.66 20.34 -3.41
N MET A 274 -7.52 19.41 -3.83
CA MET A 274 -7.91 19.22 -5.23
C MET A 274 -6.67 19.09 -6.13
N THR A 275 -5.82 18.11 -5.84
CA THR A 275 -4.58 17.84 -6.58
C THR A 275 -4.18 16.37 -6.42
N PRO A 276 -3.47 15.79 -7.40
CA PRO A 276 -2.98 14.40 -7.23
C PRO A 276 -1.91 14.30 -6.15
N VAL A 277 -1.84 13.10 -5.54
CA VAL A 277 -0.82 12.71 -4.56
C VAL A 277 -0.19 11.39 -5.00
N VAL A 278 1.13 11.29 -4.94
CA VAL A 278 1.85 10.02 -5.07
C VAL A 278 2.16 9.47 -3.69
N LEU A 279 1.76 8.23 -3.45
CA LEU A 279 2.12 7.47 -2.26
C LEU A 279 3.17 6.42 -2.63
N LEU A 280 4.38 6.60 -2.14
CA LEU A 280 5.49 5.67 -2.32
C LEU A 280 5.47 4.60 -1.23
N SER A 281 5.54 3.37 -1.65
CA SER A 281 5.85 2.19 -0.86
C SER A 281 6.93 1.41 -1.59
N ASP A 282 7.28 0.23 -1.12
CA ASP A 282 8.22 -0.66 -1.81
C ASP A 282 7.89 -2.13 -1.55
N GLY A 283 8.55 -3.04 -2.27
CA GLY A 283 8.27 -4.47 -2.18
C GLY A 283 8.48 -5.08 -0.79
N PHE A 284 9.38 -4.51 0.03
CA PHE A 284 9.62 -4.97 1.41
C PHE A 284 8.46 -4.55 2.33
N ILE A 285 8.12 -3.26 2.35
CA ILE A 285 7.02 -2.74 3.17
C ILE A 285 5.69 -3.37 2.75
N ALA A 286 5.43 -3.44 1.45
CA ALA A 286 4.16 -3.90 0.88
C ALA A 286 3.84 -5.36 1.25
N ASN A 287 4.85 -6.23 1.21
CA ASN A 287 4.69 -7.66 1.49
C ASN A 287 5.08 -8.04 2.93
N GLY A 288 5.90 -7.23 3.59
CA GLY A 288 6.26 -7.40 4.99
C GLY A 288 5.04 -7.30 5.90
N SER A 289 5.03 -8.10 6.96
CA SER A 289 3.94 -8.11 7.93
C SER A 289 4.45 -7.73 9.32
N GLN A 290 3.62 -7.01 10.06
CA GLN A 290 3.92 -6.68 11.46
C GLN A 290 2.64 -6.68 12.31
N PRO A 291 2.76 -6.77 13.64
CA PRO A 291 1.65 -6.53 14.54
C PRO A 291 1.14 -5.09 14.37
N TRP A 292 -0.13 -4.96 14.04
CA TRP A 292 -0.77 -3.66 13.86
C TRP A 292 -1.88 -3.49 14.90
N LYS A 293 -1.75 -2.47 15.72
CA LYS A 293 -2.81 -2.05 16.63
C LYS A 293 -3.94 -1.42 15.81
N ILE A 294 -5.12 -2.04 15.82
CA ILE A 294 -6.26 -1.54 15.07
C ILE A 294 -6.66 -0.17 15.65
N PRO A 295 -6.58 0.91 14.84
CA PRO A 295 -6.90 2.24 15.33
C PRO A 295 -8.39 2.43 15.54
N SER A 296 -8.77 3.38 16.39
CA SER A 296 -10.13 3.87 16.42
C SER A 296 -10.35 4.88 15.30
N MET A 297 -11.41 4.73 14.53
CA MET A 297 -11.77 5.73 13.50
C MET A 297 -12.12 7.10 14.09
N LYS A 298 -12.39 7.17 15.41
CA LYS A 298 -12.56 8.45 16.12
C LYS A 298 -11.26 9.27 16.22
N ASP A 299 -10.11 8.60 16.11
CA ASP A 299 -8.80 9.25 16.17
C ASP A 299 -8.38 9.85 14.80
N TYR A 300 -9.15 9.55 13.75
CA TYR A 300 -8.93 10.08 12.41
C TYR A 300 -9.87 11.24 12.10
N PRO A 301 -9.35 12.36 11.58
CA PRO A 301 -10.16 13.54 11.29
C PRO A 301 -11.17 13.26 10.17
N GLU A 302 -12.26 14.03 10.16
CA GLU A 302 -13.13 14.13 9.00
C GLU A 302 -12.36 14.78 7.83
N ILE A 303 -12.71 14.40 6.61
CA ILE A 303 -12.13 14.95 5.38
C ILE A 303 -13.18 15.80 4.70
N HIS A 304 -12.84 17.05 4.42
CA HIS A 304 -13.76 18.06 3.90
C HIS A 304 -13.38 18.50 2.48
N PRO A 305 -13.71 17.70 1.44
CA PRO A 305 -13.48 18.13 0.07
C PRO A 305 -14.37 19.33 -0.27
N PRO A 306 -13.91 20.28 -1.12
CA PRO A 306 -14.63 21.51 -1.45
C PRO A 306 -15.79 21.27 -2.43
N VAL A 307 -16.66 20.31 -2.11
CA VAL A 307 -17.82 19.95 -2.95
C VAL A 307 -18.85 21.06 -2.96
N ILE A 308 -19.29 21.41 -4.16
CA ILE A 308 -20.37 22.38 -4.37
C ILE A 308 -21.55 21.68 -5.08
N ARG A 309 -22.77 21.95 -4.64
CA ARG A 309 -24.01 21.34 -5.17
C ARG A 309 -24.97 22.35 -5.80
N GLU A 310 -24.76 23.61 -5.52
CA GLU A 310 -25.58 24.73 -6.03
C GLU A 310 -24.71 25.97 -6.16
N LEU A 311 -25.10 26.88 -7.03
CA LEU A 311 -24.42 28.15 -7.19
C LEU A 311 -24.72 29.06 -5.97
N PRO A 312 -23.68 29.63 -5.32
CA PRO A 312 -23.90 30.61 -4.26
C PRO A 312 -24.77 31.79 -4.70
N GLU A 313 -25.65 32.30 -3.83
CA GLU A 313 -26.61 33.35 -4.13
C GLU A 313 -25.96 34.66 -4.62
N ASP A 314 -24.74 34.94 -4.18
CA ASP A 314 -23.94 36.10 -4.57
C ASP A 314 -23.23 35.93 -5.92
N GLU A 315 -23.28 34.74 -6.53
CA GLU A 315 -22.63 34.44 -7.80
C GLU A 315 -23.64 34.31 -8.94
N LYS A 316 -23.35 34.94 -10.10
CA LYS A 316 -24.20 34.85 -11.30
C LYS A 316 -23.83 33.69 -12.21
N THR A 317 -22.58 33.19 -12.13
CA THR A 317 -22.06 32.13 -12.98
C THR A 317 -21.10 31.27 -12.19
N PHE A 318 -21.09 29.97 -12.46
CA PHE A 318 -20.15 29.07 -11.84
C PHE A 318 -18.72 29.30 -12.36
N LEU A 319 -17.79 29.49 -11.45
CA LEU A 319 -16.36 29.65 -11.71
C LEU A 319 -15.63 28.40 -11.20
N PRO A 320 -15.37 27.37 -12.05
CA PRO A 320 -14.88 26.07 -11.63
C PRO A 320 -13.47 26.11 -11.04
N TYR A 321 -12.67 27.12 -11.36
CA TYR A 321 -11.33 27.33 -10.84
C TYR A 321 -11.22 28.45 -9.81
N LYS A 322 -12.35 28.96 -9.28
CA LYS A 322 -12.32 29.79 -8.08
C LYS A 322 -11.83 28.98 -6.92
N ARG A 323 -10.65 29.33 -6.44
CA ARG A 323 -9.95 28.61 -5.37
C ARG A 323 -10.21 29.25 -4.03
N ASP A 324 -10.18 28.43 -2.96
CA ASP A 324 -10.19 28.97 -1.59
C ASP A 324 -8.88 29.72 -1.28
N GLY A 325 -8.91 30.55 -0.24
CA GLY A 325 -7.74 31.33 0.18
C GLY A 325 -6.74 30.53 1.03
N LEU A 326 -7.07 29.33 1.47
CA LEU A 326 -6.27 28.57 2.44
C LEU A 326 -5.42 27.50 1.75
N ARG A 327 -6.08 26.58 1.00
CA ARG A 327 -5.44 25.44 0.33
C ARG A 327 -5.26 25.66 -1.17
N LEU A 328 -5.77 26.73 -1.71
CA LEU A 328 -5.89 26.95 -3.16
C LEU A 328 -6.66 25.82 -3.86
N ALA A 329 -7.58 25.18 -3.14
CA ALA A 329 -8.44 24.15 -3.68
C ALA A 329 -9.55 24.77 -4.53
N ARG A 330 -9.74 24.26 -5.76
CA ARG A 330 -10.89 24.65 -6.58
C ARG A 330 -12.16 23.97 -6.08
N ARG A 331 -13.30 24.52 -6.44
CA ARG A 331 -14.61 23.92 -6.17
C ARG A 331 -14.79 22.63 -6.96
N TRP A 332 -15.33 21.61 -6.29
CA TRP A 332 -15.57 20.31 -6.89
C TRP A 332 -17.06 20.12 -7.17
N ALA A 333 -17.47 20.47 -8.39
CA ALA A 333 -18.80 20.18 -8.91
C ALA A 333 -18.79 18.89 -9.72
N PHE A 334 -19.88 18.13 -9.64
CA PHE A 334 -20.00 16.86 -10.33
C PHE A 334 -20.81 16.99 -11.62
N PRO A 335 -20.50 16.19 -12.66
CA PRO A 335 -21.30 16.15 -13.88
C PRO A 335 -22.78 15.92 -13.58
N GLY A 336 -23.65 16.70 -14.27
CA GLY A 336 -25.09 16.62 -14.09
C GLY A 336 -25.66 17.46 -12.94
N THR A 337 -24.83 18.26 -12.23
CA THR A 337 -25.33 19.21 -11.23
C THR A 337 -25.87 20.45 -11.95
N PRO A 338 -27.20 20.73 -11.89
CA PRO A 338 -27.79 21.86 -12.60
C PRO A 338 -27.19 23.20 -12.17
N GLY A 339 -26.89 24.07 -13.15
CA GLY A 339 -26.29 25.39 -12.93
C GLY A 339 -24.78 25.38 -12.62
N LEU A 340 -24.16 24.22 -12.56
CA LEU A 340 -22.73 24.06 -12.34
C LEU A 340 -22.01 23.42 -13.55
N GLU A 341 -22.62 23.48 -14.72
CA GLU A 341 -22.05 23.01 -15.97
C GLU A 341 -20.76 23.78 -16.27
N HIS A 342 -19.68 23.02 -16.51
CA HIS A 342 -18.37 23.62 -16.73
C HIS A 342 -17.46 22.72 -17.56
N ARG A 343 -16.43 23.34 -18.10
CA ARG A 343 -15.36 22.64 -18.83
C ARG A 343 -14.13 22.47 -17.94
N ILE A 344 -13.54 21.28 -18.01
CA ILE A 344 -12.17 21.03 -17.55
C ILE A 344 -11.37 20.46 -18.72
N GLY A 345 -10.03 20.58 -18.68
CA GLY A 345 -9.17 20.06 -19.73
C GLY A 345 -7.69 20.29 -19.42
N GLY A 346 -6.83 19.60 -20.15
CA GLY A 346 -5.37 19.64 -19.97
C GLY A 346 -4.70 20.89 -20.54
N LEU A 347 -5.38 21.68 -21.40
CA LEU A 347 -4.82 22.91 -21.92
C LEU A 347 -4.67 23.97 -20.83
N GLU A 348 -3.72 24.90 -20.99
CA GLU A 348 -3.66 26.08 -20.14
C GLU A 348 -4.95 26.89 -20.27
N LYS A 349 -5.45 27.39 -19.17
CA LYS A 349 -6.79 27.91 -19.05
C LYS A 349 -6.86 29.19 -18.23
N ASP A 350 -7.94 29.92 -18.44
CA ASP A 350 -8.29 31.09 -17.61
C ASP A 350 -8.34 30.68 -16.12
N ILE A 351 -7.74 31.50 -15.28
CA ILE A 351 -7.54 31.28 -13.84
C ILE A 351 -8.85 30.99 -13.08
N LEU A 352 -10.01 31.40 -13.58
CA LEU A 352 -11.32 31.23 -12.94
C LEU A 352 -12.29 30.38 -13.75
N LYS A 353 -12.35 30.59 -15.08
CA LYS A 353 -13.40 30.04 -15.95
C LYS A 353 -13.10 28.65 -16.51
N GLY A 354 -11.83 28.25 -16.56
CA GLY A 354 -11.44 26.98 -17.15
C GLY A 354 -11.47 26.92 -18.67
N SER A 355 -11.79 28.02 -19.37
CA SER A 355 -11.66 28.12 -20.83
C SER A 355 -10.20 28.28 -21.25
N PRO A 356 -9.76 27.71 -22.40
CA PRO A 356 -8.39 27.85 -22.86
C PRO A 356 -7.92 29.31 -22.89
N SER A 357 -6.69 29.55 -22.44
CA SER A 357 -6.10 30.89 -22.40
C SER A 357 -4.67 30.84 -22.93
N HIS A 358 -4.34 31.76 -23.83
CA HIS A 358 -2.98 31.98 -24.35
C HIS A 358 -2.36 33.28 -23.79
N ASN A 359 -3.00 33.88 -22.78
CA ASN A 359 -2.49 35.10 -22.15
C ASN A 359 -1.25 34.74 -21.30
N PRO A 360 -0.07 35.37 -21.54
CA PRO A 360 1.17 35.02 -20.84
C PRO A 360 1.14 35.36 -19.34
N GLN A 361 0.45 36.41 -18.94
CA GLN A 361 0.30 36.79 -17.51
C GLN A 361 -0.59 35.78 -16.77
N ASN A 362 -1.64 35.30 -17.44
CA ASN A 362 -2.48 34.22 -16.90
C ASN A 362 -1.66 32.93 -16.78
N HIS A 363 -0.86 32.58 -17.77
CA HIS A 363 0.01 31.40 -17.71
C HIS A 363 0.99 31.49 -16.55
N GLN A 364 1.71 32.59 -16.40
CA GLN A 364 2.63 32.81 -15.28
C GLN A 364 1.91 32.62 -13.93
N ARG A 365 0.73 33.22 -13.78
CA ARG A 365 -0.04 33.08 -12.53
C ARG A 365 -0.51 31.65 -12.29
N MET A 366 -0.86 30.91 -13.31
CA MET A 366 -1.25 29.49 -13.18
C MET A 366 -0.08 28.61 -12.76
N VAL A 367 1.14 28.86 -13.27
CA VAL A 367 2.37 28.17 -12.82
C VAL A 367 2.62 28.45 -11.34
N GLU A 368 2.55 29.71 -10.92
CA GLU A 368 2.72 30.10 -9.51
C GLU A 368 1.69 29.44 -8.60
N LEU A 369 0.42 29.42 -8.99
CA LEU A 369 -0.66 28.81 -8.21
C LEU A 369 -0.48 27.29 -8.03
N ARG A 370 -0.01 26.59 -9.07
CA ARG A 370 0.30 25.14 -8.96
C ARG A 370 1.43 24.89 -7.96
N ALA A 371 2.49 25.68 -8.03
CA ALA A 371 3.62 25.57 -7.11
C ALA A 371 3.21 25.94 -5.67
N GLU A 372 2.50 27.05 -5.50
CA GLU A 372 2.03 27.56 -4.21
C GLU A 372 1.06 26.57 -3.54
N LYS A 373 0.16 25.94 -4.29
CA LYS A 373 -0.76 24.92 -3.77
C LYS A 373 0.00 23.77 -3.08
N VAL A 374 1.04 23.25 -3.72
CA VAL A 374 1.85 22.18 -3.15
C VAL A 374 2.69 22.68 -1.98
N ALA A 375 3.28 23.87 -2.08
CA ALA A 375 4.06 24.47 -0.99
C ALA A 375 3.24 24.66 0.29
N ARG A 376 1.97 25.06 0.19
CA ARG A 376 1.08 25.25 1.34
C ARG A 376 0.71 23.95 2.06
N VAL A 377 0.98 22.80 1.49
CA VAL A 377 0.68 21.50 2.14
C VAL A 377 1.45 21.37 3.47
N VAL A 378 2.59 22.03 3.61
CA VAL A 378 3.38 22.03 4.85
C VAL A 378 2.57 22.45 6.07
N ASP A 379 1.59 23.35 5.90
CA ASP A 379 0.73 23.83 6.98
C ASP A 379 -0.36 22.82 7.41
N PHE A 380 -0.49 21.70 6.68
CA PHE A 380 -1.54 20.68 6.88
C PHE A 380 -1.02 19.29 7.20
N ILE A 381 0.28 19.14 7.33
CA ILE A 381 0.96 17.90 7.73
C ILE A 381 1.70 18.13 9.04
N PRO A 382 1.92 17.09 9.86
CA PRO A 382 2.71 17.22 11.07
C PRO A 382 4.17 17.59 10.73
N GLU A 383 4.82 18.29 11.64
CA GLU A 383 6.25 18.52 11.55
C GLU A 383 7.04 17.20 11.54
N GLN A 384 8.15 17.20 10.80
CA GLN A 384 9.04 16.04 10.78
C GLN A 384 9.74 15.90 12.12
N GLU A 385 9.57 14.74 12.74
CA GLU A 385 10.26 14.41 13.99
C GLU A 385 11.70 13.95 13.71
N VAL A 386 12.62 14.41 14.53
CA VAL A 386 13.99 13.88 14.61
C VAL A 386 14.02 12.78 15.66
N LEU A 387 14.44 11.59 15.27
CA LEU A 387 14.60 10.45 16.17
C LEU A 387 15.98 10.51 16.82
N GLY A 388 16.04 10.45 18.16
CA GLY A 388 17.28 10.61 18.92
C GLY A 388 17.52 12.05 19.36
N ASP A 389 18.80 12.39 19.59
CA ASP A 389 19.18 13.71 20.06
C ASP A 389 18.96 14.78 18.97
N ARG A 390 18.49 15.95 19.38
CA ARG A 390 18.24 17.06 18.45
C ARG A 390 19.51 17.80 18.05
N GLU A 391 20.59 17.63 18.79
CA GLU A 391 21.88 18.20 18.53
C GLU A 391 22.95 17.10 18.52
N GLY A 392 23.86 17.14 17.55
CA GLY A 392 24.90 16.12 17.36
C GLY A 392 25.82 16.44 16.20
N ASP A 393 26.85 15.63 16.02
CA ASP A 393 27.85 15.80 14.97
C ASP A 393 27.43 15.24 13.64
N LEU A 394 26.42 14.36 13.62
CA LEU A 394 25.95 13.68 12.43
C LEU A 394 24.41 13.61 12.36
N LEU A 395 23.84 14.09 11.26
CA LEU A 395 22.44 13.88 10.92
C LEU A 395 22.32 12.82 9.84
N VAL A 396 21.63 11.71 10.15
CA VAL A 396 21.31 10.67 9.18
C VAL A 396 19.92 10.93 8.62
N VAL A 397 19.81 11.07 7.28
CA VAL A 397 18.54 11.32 6.59
C VAL A 397 18.20 10.12 5.72
N GLY A 398 16.99 9.61 5.87
CA GLY A 398 16.46 8.51 5.06
C GLY A 398 14.94 8.57 4.93
N TRP A 399 14.37 7.71 4.09
CA TRP A 399 12.93 7.68 3.84
C TRP A 399 12.46 6.26 3.46
N GLY A 400 11.16 6.02 3.55
CA GLY A 400 10.56 4.75 3.10
C GLY A 400 11.05 3.54 3.91
N GLY A 401 11.20 2.40 3.24
CA GLY A 401 11.59 1.12 3.83
C GLY A 401 12.99 1.07 4.45
N THR A 402 13.84 2.09 4.22
CA THR A 402 15.17 2.17 4.86
C THR A 402 15.10 2.56 6.32
N ARG A 403 13.97 3.05 6.82
CA ARG A 403 13.81 3.56 8.20
C ARG A 403 14.34 2.57 9.24
N GLY A 404 13.87 1.33 9.23
CA GLY A 404 14.27 0.34 10.24
C GLY A 404 15.76 0.03 10.24
N HIS A 405 16.37 -0.01 9.07
CA HIS A 405 17.82 -0.24 8.92
C HIS A 405 18.63 0.94 9.48
N LEU A 406 18.20 2.16 9.18
CA LEU A 406 18.86 3.38 9.67
C LEU A 406 18.72 3.53 11.20
N GLU A 407 17.53 3.28 11.75
CA GLU A 407 17.31 3.31 13.20
C GLU A 407 18.17 2.28 13.95
N SER A 408 18.34 1.08 13.38
CA SER A 408 19.21 0.05 13.99
C SER A 408 20.68 0.46 13.93
N ALA A 409 21.16 0.90 12.76
CA ALA A 409 22.55 1.26 12.56
C ALA A 409 22.99 2.49 13.40
N VAL A 410 22.09 3.43 13.66
CA VAL A 410 22.38 4.59 14.50
C VAL A 410 22.45 4.23 16.00
N LYS A 411 21.73 3.18 16.42
CA LYS A 411 21.72 2.71 17.81
C LYS A 411 22.93 1.84 18.16
N GLU A 412 23.56 1.20 17.18
CA GLU A 412 24.81 0.43 17.33
C GLU A 412 26.03 1.33 17.36
#